data_4da17ecd521495544553fd6fd66673dc
#
_entry.id   4da17ecd521495544553fd6fd66673dc
#
_cell.length_a   1.000
_cell.length_b   1.000
_cell.length_c   1.000
_cell.angle_alpha   90.00
_cell.angle_beta   90.00
_cell.angle_gamma   90.00
#
_symmetry.space_group_name_H-M   'P 1'
#
loop_
_entity.id
_entity.type
_entity.pdbx_description
1 polymer ?
#
loop_
_entity_poly.entity_id
_entity_poly.type
_entity_poly.pdbx_seq_one_letter_code
_entity_poly.pdbx_strand_id
1 'polypeptide(L)'
;MKAPSSTLVLDAAVLVAAVRGRSSGAVLQAARAASLVATDRVVHEARRRIDLGLKRPELLDILDALIAEVTIVPVAALADHLGQSEIALRDAVASRNGSIRDAHVLALAWSVDADIWTTDRDFAGTGVATWSTPNLMRGLAEA
;
A
#
# COMPACT_ATOMS: atom_id res chain seq x y z
N MET A 1 -7.06 19.96 -8.24
CA MET A 1 -6.35 18.84 -7.58
C MET A 1 -6.72 17.53 -8.23
N LYS A 2 -5.74 16.67 -8.49
CA LYS A 2 -5.98 15.35 -9.09
C LYS A 2 -6.74 14.46 -8.09
N ALA A 3 -7.78 13.77 -8.58
CA ALA A 3 -8.51 12.81 -7.75
C ALA A 3 -7.71 11.50 -7.63
N PRO A 4 -7.88 10.76 -6.52
CA PRO A 4 -7.30 9.43 -6.42
C PRO A 4 -7.84 8.49 -7.50
N SER A 5 -7.01 7.52 -7.89
CA SER A 5 -7.44 6.44 -8.78
C SER A 5 -8.59 5.63 -8.14
N SER A 6 -9.41 5.02 -8.98
CA SER A 6 -10.46 4.12 -8.51
C SER A 6 -9.92 2.82 -7.92
N THR A 7 -8.63 2.55 -8.11
CA THR A 7 -7.93 1.41 -7.52
C THR A 7 -6.71 1.92 -6.76
N LEU A 8 -6.54 1.46 -5.54
CA LEU A 8 -5.44 1.87 -4.65
C LEU A 8 -4.67 0.65 -4.18
N VAL A 9 -3.34 0.70 -4.33
CA VAL A 9 -2.45 -0.32 -3.80
C VAL A 9 -2.01 0.09 -2.40
N LEU A 10 -2.24 -0.78 -1.41
CA LEU A 10 -1.81 -0.54 -0.04
C LEU A 10 -0.42 -1.11 0.20
N ASP A 11 0.38 -0.34 0.93
CA ASP A 11 1.64 -0.81 1.43
C ASP A 11 1.47 -1.32 2.88
N ALA A 12 2.44 -2.07 3.40
CA ALA A 12 2.35 -2.67 4.72
C ALA A 12 2.24 -1.63 5.85
N ALA A 13 2.91 -0.49 5.70
CA ALA A 13 2.88 0.57 6.71
C ALA A 13 1.47 1.12 6.94
N VAL A 14 0.66 1.20 5.88
CA VAL A 14 -0.74 1.64 5.98
C VAL A 14 -1.55 0.65 6.81
N LEU A 15 -1.39 -0.65 6.55
CA LEU A 15 -2.11 -1.69 7.30
C LEU A 15 -1.70 -1.71 8.77
N VAL A 16 -0.41 -1.60 9.05
CA VAL A 16 0.10 -1.57 10.43
C VAL A 16 -0.45 -0.35 11.17
N ALA A 17 -0.41 0.83 10.57
CA ALA A 17 -0.96 2.04 11.16
C ALA A 17 -2.46 1.91 11.44
N ALA A 18 -3.19 1.28 10.53
CA ALA A 18 -4.64 1.09 10.68
C ALA A 18 -4.98 0.21 11.88
N VAL A 19 -4.27 -0.93 12.06
CA VAL A 19 -4.54 -1.81 13.22
C VAL A 19 -4.14 -1.17 14.54
N ARG A 20 -3.22 -0.23 14.55
CA ARG A 20 -2.85 0.52 15.75
C ARG A 20 -3.88 1.57 16.13
N GLY A 21 -5.00 1.64 15.42
CA GLY A 21 -6.12 2.51 15.73
C GLY A 21 -6.03 3.92 15.16
N ARG A 22 -4.96 4.26 14.43
CA ARG A 22 -4.77 5.60 13.90
C ARG A 22 -5.57 5.88 12.62
N SER A 23 -5.83 4.85 11.85
CA SER A 23 -6.46 5.02 10.53
C SER A 23 -7.33 3.82 10.12
N SER A 24 -7.84 3.03 11.06
CA SER A 24 -8.71 1.89 10.73
C SER A 24 -9.99 2.34 10.01
N GLY A 25 -10.60 3.43 10.45
CA GLY A 25 -11.75 4.01 9.79
C GLY A 25 -11.45 4.49 8.38
N ALA A 26 -10.23 4.96 8.13
CA ALA A 26 -9.81 5.40 6.80
C ALA A 26 -9.79 4.25 5.80
N VAL A 27 -9.33 3.06 6.21
CA VAL A 27 -9.34 1.87 5.33
C VAL A 27 -10.77 1.51 4.94
N LEU A 28 -11.68 1.47 5.90
CA LEU A 28 -13.08 1.15 5.62
C LEU A 28 -13.75 2.21 4.73
N GLN A 29 -13.45 3.48 4.98
CA GLN A 29 -13.97 4.57 4.16
C GLN A 29 -13.43 4.51 2.72
N ALA A 30 -12.15 4.25 2.55
CA ALA A 30 -11.54 4.12 1.23
C ALA A 30 -12.11 2.91 0.47
N ALA A 31 -12.40 1.80 1.16
CA ALA A 31 -12.97 0.61 0.55
C ALA A 31 -14.35 0.87 -0.06
N ARG A 32 -15.08 1.85 0.45
CA ARG A 32 -16.38 2.26 -0.12
C ARG A 32 -16.24 3.08 -1.39
N ALA A 33 -15.12 3.78 -1.54
CA ALA A 33 -14.91 4.73 -2.64
C ALA A 33 -13.99 4.17 -3.74
N ALA A 34 -13.20 3.15 -3.45
CA ALA A 34 -12.20 2.60 -4.36
C ALA A 34 -12.04 1.10 -4.14
N SER A 35 -11.44 0.43 -5.13
CA SER A 35 -11.00 -0.94 -4.99
C SER A 35 -9.64 -0.96 -4.32
N LEU A 36 -9.51 -1.66 -3.20
CA LEU A 36 -8.26 -1.79 -2.48
C LEU A 36 -7.58 -3.10 -2.87
N VAL A 37 -6.31 -3.01 -3.23
CA VAL A 37 -5.50 -4.18 -3.62
C VAL A 37 -4.17 -4.15 -2.88
N ALA A 38 -3.61 -5.32 -2.62
CA ALA A 38 -2.29 -5.46 -2.01
C ALA A 38 -1.66 -6.77 -2.46
N THR A 39 -0.33 -6.84 -2.41
CA THR A 39 0.34 -8.12 -2.66
C THR A 39 0.25 -9.03 -1.44
N ASP A 40 0.39 -10.33 -1.65
CA ASP A 40 0.50 -11.29 -0.55
C ASP A 40 1.71 -11.00 0.34
N ARG A 41 2.78 -10.44 -0.24
CA ARG A 41 3.98 -10.06 0.52
C ARG A 41 3.70 -8.89 1.47
N VAL A 42 2.88 -7.92 1.06
CA VAL A 42 2.44 -6.83 1.94
C VAL A 42 1.70 -7.38 3.15
N VAL A 43 0.78 -8.31 2.93
CA VAL A 43 0.02 -8.94 4.02
C VAL A 43 0.95 -9.67 4.98
N HIS A 44 1.89 -10.46 4.43
CA HIS A 44 2.86 -11.20 5.23
C HIS A 44 3.73 -10.24 6.08
N GLU A 45 4.22 -9.16 5.47
CA GLU A 45 5.02 -8.16 6.17
C GLU A 45 4.22 -7.48 7.28
N ALA A 46 2.97 -7.11 7.02
CA ALA A 46 2.11 -6.49 8.03
C ALA A 46 1.90 -7.44 9.22
N ARG A 47 1.64 -8.71 8.96
CA ARG A 47 1.50 -9.72 10.03
C ARG A 47 2.77 -9.83 10.87
N ARG A 48 3.92 -9.90 10.22
CA ARG A 48 5.19 -10.01 10.94
C ARG A 48 5.47 -8.78 11.79
N ARG A 49 5.19 -7.58 11.28
CA ARG A 49 5.41 -6.34 12.01
C ARG A 49 4.50 -6.23 13.24
N ILE A 50 3.27 -6.74 13.16
CA ILE A 50 2.33 -6.75 14.29
C ILE A 50 2.70 -7.81 15.30
N ASP A 51 2.96 -9.03 14.85
CA ASP A 51 3.23 -10.18 15.72
C ASP A 51 4.62 -10.09 16.37
N LEU A 52 5.66 -9.96 15.57
CA LEU A 52 7.04 -10.01 16.02
C LEU A 52 7.62 -8.62 16.34
N GLY A 53 7.27 -7.61 15.56
CA GLY A 53 7.76 -6.26 15.76
C GLY A 53 7.10 -5.55 16.92
N LEU A 54 5.78 -5.43 16.91
CA LEU A 54 5.01 -4.79 17.98
C LEU A 54 4.77 -5.72 19.17
N LYS A 55 4.90 -7.04 18.97
CA LYS A 55 4.60 -8.07 19.97
C LYS A 55 3.16 -7.95 20.49
N ARG A 56 2.24 -7.68 19.58
CA ARG A 56 0.83 -7.53 19.88
C ARG A 56 -0.04 -8.43 18.98
N PRO A 57 0.07 -9.77 19.15
CA PRO A 57 -0.65 -10.71 18.29
C PRO A 57 -2.18 -10.58 18.37
N GLU A 58 -2.70 -9.97 19.44
CA GLU A 58 -4.13 -9.71 19.58
C GLU A 58 -4.65 -8.74 18.49
N LEU A 59 -3.78 -7.96 17.88
CA LEU A 59 -4.16 -7.06 16.78
C LEU A 59 -4.32 -7.77 15.44
N LEU A 60 -3.90 -9.03 15.33
CA LEU A 60 -4.01 -9.79 14.08
C LEU A 60 -5.46 -10.00 13.65
N ASP A 61 -6.40 -10.10 14.60
CA ASP A 61 -7.82 -10.22 14.27
C ASP A 61 -8.34 -8.93 13.61
N ILE A 62 -7.86 -7.77 14.04
CA ILE A 62 -8.19 -6.48 13.42
C ILE A 62 -7.60 -6.43 12.00
N LEU A 63 -6.36 -6.89 11.85
CA LEU A 63 -5.73 -6.96 10.53
C LEU A 63 -6.55 -7.85 9.58
N ASP A 64 -6.99 -9.01 10.05
CA ASP A 64 -7.80 -9.92 9.23
C ASP A 64 -9.10 -9.27 8.77
N ALA A 65 -9.75 -8.50 9.65
CA ALA A 65 -10.95 -7.76 9.30
C ALA A 65 -10.68 -6.70 8.22
N LEU A 66 -9.55 -6.01 8.27
CA LEU A 66 -9.17 -5.03 7.25
C LEU A 66 -8.81 -5.71 5.93
N ILE A 67 -8.09 -6.82 5.98
CA ILE A 67 -7.70 -7.58 4.79
C ILE A 67 -8.93 -8.11 4.04
N ALA A 68 -10.03 -8.39 4.74
CA ALA A 68 -11.28 -8.81 4.09
C ALA A 68 -11.81 -7.76 3.10
N GLU A 69 -11.43 -6.48 3.25
CA GLU A 69 -11.80 -5.40 2.33
C GLU A 69 -10.81 -5.23 1.18
N VAL A 70 -9.75 -6.05 1.11
CA VAL A 70 -8.64 -5.88 0.18
C VAL A 70 -8.55 -7.12 -0.71
N THR A 71 -8.36 -6.90 -2.01
CA THR A 71 -8.05 -7.99 -2.94
C THR A 71 -6.57 -8.28 -2.89
N ILE A 72 -6.20 -9.52 -2.60
CA ILE A 72 -4.80 -9.92 -2.48
C ILE A 72 -4.32 -10.51 -3.80
N VAL A 73 -3.21 -9.97 -4.32
CA VAL A 73 -2.61 -10.39 -5.57
C VAL A 73 -1.26 -11.07 -5.27
N PRO A 74 -1.05 -12.32 -5.70
CA PRO A 74 0.23 -12.98 -5.49
C PRO A 74 1.35 -12.26 -6.24
N VAL A 75 2.52 -12.07 -5.59
CA VAL A 75 3.69 -11.48 -6.24
C VAL A 75 4.08 -12.28 -7.49
N ALA A 76 3.88 -13.59 -7.47
CA ALA A 76 4.17 -14.45 -8.62
C ALA A 76 3.41 -14.03 -9.90
N ALA A 77 2.25 -13.39 -9.75
CA ALA A 77 1.47 -12.89 -10.88
C ALA A 77 2.04 -11.58 -11.47
N LEU A 78 3.05 -10.99 -10.85
CA LEU A 78 3.61 -9.70 -11.21
C LEU A 78 4.99 -9.81 -11.88
N ALA A 79 5.39 -11.00 -12.30
CA ALA A 79 6.74 -11.26 -12.84
C ALA A 79 7.09 -10.33 -14.01
N ASP A 80 6.11 -10.00 -14.87
CA ASP A 80 6.32 -9.16 -16.05
C ASP A 80 6.73 -7.72 -15.70
N HIS A 81 6.33 -7.23 -14.53
CA HIS A 81 6.60 -5.86 -14.10
C HIS A 81 7.68 -5.76 -13.03
N LEU A 82 8.04 -6.87 -12.40
CA LEU A 82 8.88 -6.83 -11.21
C LEU A 82 10.30 -6.30 -11.52
N GLY A 83 10.90 -6.74 -12.60
CA GLY A 83 12.23 -6.28 -13.00
C GLY A 83 12.27 -4.79 -13.31
N GLN A 84 11.29 -4.27 -14.01
CA GLN A 84 11.17 -2.85 -14.32
C GLN A 84 10.93 -2.02 -13.04
N SER A 85 10.16 -2.57 -12.11
CA SER A 85 9.91 -1.92 -10.81
C SER A 85 11.20 -1.80 -9.99
N GLU A 86 12.01 -2.83 -9.97
CA GLU A 86 13.30 -2.81 -9.27
C GLU A 86 14.22 -1.74 -9.88
N ILE A 87 14.28 -1.62 -11.20
CA ILE A 87 15.08 -0.60 -11.88
C ILE A 87 14.57 0.80 -11.52
N ALA A 88 13.27 1.02 -11.58
CA ALA A 88 12.67 2.32 -11.27
C ALA A 88 12.96 2.75 -9.83
N LEU A 89 12.88 1.84 -8.87
CA LEU A 89 13.18 2.13 -7.48
C LEU A 89 14.67 2.39 -7.26
N ARG A 90 15.54 1.70 -7.98
CA ARG A 90 16.99 1.89 -7.88
C ARG A 90 17.43 3.26 -8.41
N ASP A 91 16.81 3.71 -9.48
CA ASP A 91 17.21 4.95 -10.18
C ASP A 91 16.47 6.19 -9.69
N ALA A 92 15.55 6.06 -8.76
CA ALA A 92 14.74 7.16 -8.26
C ALA A 92 15.53 8.08 -7.32
N VAL A 93 14.90 9.19 -6.93
CA VAL A 93 15.52 10.29 -6.20
C VAL A 93 16.28 9.85 -4.95
N ALA A 94 17.50 10.37 -4.76
CA ALA A 94 18.41 9.97 -3.69
C ALA A 94 17.86 10.23 -2.27
N SER A 95 16.94 11.18 -2.10
CA SER A 95 16.30 11.47 -0.81
C SER A 95 15.24 10.45 -0.41
N ARG A 96 14.92 9.54 -1.30
CA ARG A 96 13.93 8.51 -1.05
C ARG A 96 14.52 7.38 -0.21
N ASN A 97 13.74 6.89 0.75
CA ASN A 97 14.11 5.75 1.59
C ASN A 97 13.68 4.41 1.02
N GLY A 98 13.26 4.39 -0.23
CA GLY A 98 12.77 3.19 -0.88
C GLY A 98 13.84 2.14 -1.10
N SER A 99 13.41 0.90 -1.13
CA SER A 99 14.24 -0.27 -1.34
C SER A 99 13.66 -1.11 -2.49
N ILE A 100 14.51 -1.86 -3.18
CA ILE A 100 14.04 -2.84 -4.18
C ILE A 100 13.12 -3.89 -3.56
N ARG A 101 13.11 -4.02 -2.21
CA ARG A 101 12.16 -4.88 -1.51
C ARG A 101 10.71 -4.45 -1.72
N ASP A 102 10.48 -3.16 -2.00
CA ASP A 102 9.15 -2.60 -2.24
C ASP A 102 8.72 -2.67 -3.71
N ALA A 103 9.55 -3.27 -4.55
CA ALA A 103 9.28 -3.36 -5.99
C ALA A 103 7.94 -4.04 -6.31
N HIS A 104 7.50 -5.00 -5.49
CA HIS A 104 6.23 -5.69 -5.70
C HIS A 104 5.02 -4.75 -5.56
N VAL A 105 5.11 -3.73 -4.70
CA VAL A 105 4.05 -2.72 -4.55
C VAL A 105 3.95 -1.88 -5.82
N LEU A 106 5.08 -1.42 -6.34
CA LEU A 106 5.12 -0.66 -7.59
C LEU A 106 4.67 -1.51 -8.78
N ALA A 107 5.11 -2.77 -8.84
CA ALA A 107 4.71 -3.70 -9.90
C ALA A 107 3.19 -3.90 -9.91
N LEU A 108 2.58 -4.04 -8.74
CA LEU A 108 1.13 -4.17 -8.65
C LEU A 108 0.43 -2.89 -9.13
N ALA A 109 0.93 -1.70 -8.72
CA ALA A 109 0.36 -0.44 -9.16
C ALA A 109 0.39 -0.29 -10.69
N TRP A 110 1.49 -0.67 -11.33
CA TRP A 110 1.59 -0.65 -12.78
C TRP A 110 0.65 -1.68 -13.43
N SER A 111 0.57 -2.88 -12.84
CA SER A 111 -0.23 -3.99 -13.38
C SER A 111 -1.73 -3.65 -13.44
N VAL A 112 -2.24 -2.91 -12.46
CA VAL A 112 -3.67 -2.57 -12.35
C VAL A 112 -3.95 -1.09 -12.59
N ASP A 113 -2.95 -0.33 -13.00
CA ASP A 113 -3.04 1.11 -13.26
C ASP A 113 -3.62 1.87 -12.05
N ALA A 114 -2.98 1.68 -10.91
CA ALA A 114 -3.45 2.18 -9.63
C ALA A 114 -2.49 3.20 -9.04
N ASP A 115 -3.01 4.05 -8.16
CA ASP A 115 -2.19 4.88 -7.27
C ASP A 115 -1.77 4.05 -6.04
N ILE A 116 -0.74 4.49 -5.34
CA ILE A 116 -0.23 3.83 -4.14
C ILE A 116 -0.63 4.63 -2.91
N TRP A 117 -1.22 3.94 -1.93
CA TRP A 117 -1.50 4.49 -0.61
C TRP A 117 -0.39 4.05 0.34
N THR A 118 0.39 5.00 0.80
CA THR A 118 1.56 4.73 1.64
C THR A 118 1.77 5.86 2.65
N THR A 119 2.43 5.54 3.75
CA THR A 119 2.88 6.53 4.73
C THR A 119 4.29 7.03 4.43
N ASP A 120 4.97 6.43 3.45
CA ASP A 120 6.37 6.66 3.12
C ASP A 120 6.54 7.44 1.82
N ARG A 121 7.76 7.90 1.58
CA ARG A 121 8.17 8.56 0.33
C ARG A 121 8.91 7.61 -0.62
N ASP A 122 8.79 6.31 -0.35
CA ASP A 122 9.57 5.26 -1.02
C ASP A 122 9.34 5.19 -2.53
N PHE A 123 8.18 5.64 -3.00
CA PHE A 123 7.80 5.57 -4.41
C PHE A 123 7.90 6.91 -5.13
N ALA A 124 8.49 7.93 -4.50
CA ALA A 124 8.69 9.23 -5.13
C ALA A 124 9.60 9.09 -6.36
N GLY A 125 9.20 9.72 -7.45
CA GLY A 125 9.98 9.69 -8.70
C GLY A 125 9.76 8.46 -9.57
N THR A 126 8.84 7.55 -9.20
CA THR A 126 8.53 6.35 -9.99
C THR A 126 7.48 6.56 -11.08
N GLY A 127 6.87 7.75 -11.12
CA GLY A 127 5.79 8.07 -12.06
C GLY A 127 4.41 7.64 -11.60
N VAL A 128 4.30 6.93 -10.47
CA VAL A 128 3.01 6.54 -9.88
C VAL A 128 2.63 7.56 -8.81
N ALA A 129 1.38 8.00 -8.83
CA ALA A 129 0.88 8.90 -7.79
C ALA A 129 0.81 8.16 -6.45
N THR A 130 1.25 8.84 -5.39
CA THR A 130 1.22 8.30 -4.03
C THR A 130 0.37 9.20 -3.14
N TRP A 131 -0.32 8.58 -2.18
CA TRP A 131 -1.22 9.26 -1.27
C TRP A 131 -0.87 8.92 0.18
N SER A 132 -0.69 9.95 0.99
CA SER A 132 -0.74 9.79 2.45
C SER A 132 -2.19 9.64 2.87
N THR A 133 -2.42 9.12 4.08
CA THR A 133 -3.79 8.97 4.58
C THR A 133 -4.55 10.30 4.63
N PRO A 134 -3.99 11.41 5.17
CA PRO A 134 -4.73 12.68 5.17
C PRO A 134 -5.05 13.19 3.76
N ASN A 135 -4.10 13.10 2.84
CA ASN A 135 -4.32 13.57 1.48
C ASN A 135 -5.33 12.69 0.73
N LEU A 136 -5.28 11.37 0.95
CA LEU A 136 -6.24 10.46 0.36
C LEU A 136 -7.66 10.77 0.83
N MET A 137 -7.85 10.96 2.14
CA MET A 137 -9.18 11.27 2.69
C MET A 137 -9.73 12.57 2.10
N ARG A 138 -8.90 13.59 1.95
CA ARG A 138 -9.31 14.84 1.29
C ARG A 138 -9.67 14.62 -0.17
N GLY A 139 -8.82 13.89 -0.90
CA GLY A 139 -9.05 13.61 -2.32
C GLY A 139 -10.35 12.83 -2.56
N LEU A 140 -10.66 11.85 -1.70
CA LEU A 140 -11.90 11.08 -1.80
C LEU A 140 -13.13 11.92 -1.46
N ALA A 141 -13.01 12.84 -0.51
CA ALA A 141 -14.12 13.74 -0.13
C ALA A 141 -14.45 14.75 -1.23
N GLU A 142 -13.47 15.13 -2.05
CA GLU A 142 -13.63 16.09 -3.14
C GLU A 142 -14.05 15.44 -4.46
N ALA A 143 -14.00 14.12 -4.53
CA ALA A 143 -14.29 13.38 -5.75
C ALA A 143 -15.79 13.30 -6.05
#